data_0bb6a650fe15f89c3dac38a8c95101de
#
_entry.id   0bb6a650fe15f89c3dac38a8c95101de
#
_cell.length_a   1.000
_cell.length_b   1.000
_cell.length_c   1.000
_cell.angle_alpha   90.00
_cell.angle_beta   90.00
_cell.angle_gamma   90.00
#
_symmetry.space_group_name_H-M   'P 1'
#
loop_
_entity.id
_entity.type
_entity.pdbx_description
1 polymer ?
#
loop_
_entity_poly.entity_id
_entity_poly.type
_entity_poly.pdbx_seq_one_letter_code
_entity_poly.pdbx_strand_id
1 'polypeptide(L)'
;MQSKFSTFGLPGMMLLTFAAMAPPAQAETVAYNADLKGSEEVPAVTSAGVGPAEITYDTATKKLMWTVTFSGLSGPATAAHFHGPAEQGKSAGVVVPIAGITSPIEGSATLTDAQAAELAAGKWYINVHTDANKGGEIRSQVVKK
;
A
#
# COMPACT_ATOMS: atom_id res chain seq x y z
N MET A 1 71.64 17.73 -48.08
CA MET A 1 70.46 16.81 -48.23
C MET A 1 69.68 16.80 -46.90
N GLN A 2 68.58 17.52 -46.85
CA GLN A 2 67.75 17.61 -45.67
C GLN A 2 66.45 16.83 -45.90
N SER A 3 66.25 15.77 -45.10
CA SER A 3 65.04 15.00 -45.12
C SER A 3 64.02 15.61 -44.13
N LYS A 4 62.86 16.06 -44.65
CA LYS A 4 61.76 16.59 -43.90
C LYS A 4 60.84 15.42 -43.45
N PHE A 5 60.76 15.17 -42.19
CA PHE A 5 59.71 14.26 -41.60
C PHE A 5 58.44 15.07 -41.39
N SER A 6 57.38 14.69 -42.09
CA SER A 6 56.03 15.23 -41.89
C SER A 6 55.28 14.39 -40.85
N THR A 7 54.92 15.03 -39.73
CA THR A 7 54.10 14.41 -38.71
C THR A 7 52.62 14.56 -39.08
N PHE A 8 51.98 13.46 -39.41
CA PHE A 8 50.52 13.40 -39.56
C PHE A 8 49.87 13.35 -38.16
N GLY A 9 49.13 14.41 -37.81
CA GLY A 9 48.28 14.44 -36.62
C GLY A 9 46.96 13.66 -36.87
N LEU A 10 46.65 12.69 -36.05
CA LEU A 10 45.35 12.05 -36.04
C LEU A 10 44.30 12.97 -35.39
N PRO A 11 43.11 13.14 -35.99
CA PRO A 11 42.03 13.86 -35.33
C PRO A 11 41.43 12.98 -34.22
N GLY A 12 41.46 13.49 -32.99
CA GLY A 12 40.81 12.85 -31.84
C GLY A 12 39.30 12.84 -32.05
N MET A 13 38.74 11.64 -32.14
CA MET A 13 37.29 11.43 -32.21
C MET A 13 36.68 11.60 -30.79
N MET A 14 36.07 12.73 -30.55
CA MET A 14 35.36 13.05 -29.29
C MET A 14 34.07 12.27 -29.27
N LEU A 15 34.01 11.16 -28.47
CA LEU A 15 32.77 10.45 -28.21
C LEU A 15 31.88 11.33 -27.31
N LEU A 16 30.81 11.88 -27.89
CA LEU A 16 29.71 12.45 -27.11
C LEU A 16 28.88 11.29 -26.52
N THR A 17 29.03 11.03 -25.24
CA THR A 17 28.13 10.15 -24.51
C THR A 17 26.81 10.88 -24.24
N PHE A 18 25.77 10.54 -24.99
CA PHE A 18 24.41 10.94 -24.67
C PHE A 18 23.99 10.17 -23.43
N ALA A 19 23.92 10.83 -22.27
CA ALA A 19 23.24 10.32 -21.12
C ALA A 19 21.73 10.29 -21.43
N ALA A 20 21.18 9.10 -21.65
CA ALA A 20 19.74 8.93 -21.79
C ALA A 20 19.09 9.25 -20.45
N MET A 21 18.43 10.39 -20.36
CA MET A 21 17.57 10.72 -19.22
C MET A 21 16.37 9.77 -19.25
N ALA A 22 16.23 8.94 -18.20
CA ALA A 22 15.03 8.16 -18.02
C ALA A 22 13.82 9.11 -17.88
N PRO A 23 12.68 8.80 -18.53
CA PRO A 23 11.48 9.61 -18.36
C PRO A 23 11.10 9.66 -16.89
N PRO A 24 10.53 10.77 -16.40
CA PRO A 24 10.04 10.84 -15.02
C PRO A 24 8.99 9.75 -14.80
N ALA A 25 9.10 9.05 -13.66
CA ALA A 25 8.09 8.08 -13.26
C ALA A 25 6.74 8.79 -13.21
N GLN A 26 5.78 8.32 -14.03
CA GLN A 26 4.42 8.86 -14.01
C GLN A 26 3.74 8.51 -12.70
N ALA A 27 3.03 9.49 -12.12
CA ALA A 27 2.14 9.24 -10.98
C ALA A 27 1.08 8.23 -11.38
N GLU A 28 0.95 7.15 -10.62
CA GLU A 28 -0.04 6.11 -10.81
C GLU A 28 -0.90 6.00 -9.55
N THR A 29 -2.22 5.95 -9.73
CA THR A 29 -3.15 5.62 -8.65
C THR A 29 -3.45 4.14 -8.72
N VAL A 30 -3.02 3.39 -7.72
CA VAL A 30 -3.27 1.95 -7.59
C VAL A 30 -4.50 1.73 -6.72
N ALA A 31 -5.48 0.98 -7.22
CA ALA A 31 -6.69 0.66 -6.50
C ALA A 31 -6.58 -0.71 -5.80
N TYR A 32 -7.09 -0.76 -4.58
CA TYR A 32 -7.21 -1.97 -3.76
C TYR A 32 -8.62 -2.06 -3.19
N ASN A 33 -9.01 -3.27 -2.75
CA ASN A 33 -10.23 -3.50 -2.00
C ASN A 33 -10.00 -4.52 -0.88
N ALA A 34 -10.94 -4.55 0.06
CA ALA A 34 -11.05 -5.56 1.09
C ALA A 34 -12.52 -5.78 1.42
N ASP A 35 -12.96 -7.03 1.51
CA ASP A 35 -14.34 -7.40 1.88
C ASP A 35 -14.31 -8.03 3.28
N LEU A 36 -14.45 -7.16 4.31
CA LEU A 36 -14.31 -7.54 5.71
C LEU A 36 -15.45 -8.44 6.16
N LYS A 37 -15.10 -9.50 6.87
CA LYS A 37 -16.03 -10.45 7.48
C LYS A 37 -15.38 -11.17 8.67
N GLY A 38 -16.19 -11.70 9.58
CA GLY A 38 -15.69 -12.35 10.79
C GLY A 38 -14.91 -13.63 10.50
N SER A 39 -15.25 -14.36 9.44
CA SER A 39 -14.55 -15.60 9.06
C SER A 39 -13.09 -15.39 8.63
N GLU A 40 -12.69 -14.17 8.31
CA GLU A 40 -11.30 -13.82 7.96
C GLU A 40 -10.46 -13.42 9.18
N GLU A 41 -11.07 -13.23 10.36
CA GLU A 41 -10.33 -12.99 11.60
C GLU A 41 -9.50 -14.22 12.00
N VAL A 42 -8.47 -13.99 12.80
CA VAL A 42 -7.57 -15.05 13.30
C VAL A 42 -7.46 -14.94 14.82
N PRO A 43 -8.07 -15.88 15.54
CA PRO A 43 -9.00 -16.93 15.08
C PRO A 43 -10.31 -16.37 14.50
N ALA A 44 -10.98 -17.15 13.66
CA ALA A 44 -12.23 -16.74 13.03
C ALA A 44 -13.31 -16.38 14.07
N VAL A 45 -14.05 -15.32 13.79
CA VAL A 45 -15.15 -14.80 14.62
C VAL A 45 -16.47 -15.09 13.92
N THR A 46 -17.44 -15.64 14.67
CA THR A 46 -18.82 -15.75 14.20
C THR A 46 -19.50 -14.41 14.38
N SER A 47 -19.67 -13.67 13.30
CA SER A 47 -20.31 -12.35 13.27
C SER A 47 -21.17 -12.22 12.02
N ALA A 48 -22.28 -11.46 12.14
CA ALA A 48 -23.05 -10.99 11.00
C ALA A 48 -22.44 -9.71 10.38
N GLY A 49 -21.39 -9.18 10.99
CA GLY A 49 -20.68 -8.00 10.52
C GLY A 49 -20.04 -8.23 9.17
N VAL A 50 -20.20 -7.26 8.29
CA VAL A 50 -19.60 -7.20 6.97
C VAL A 50 -19.21 -5.76 6.62
N GLY A 51 -18.22 -5.60 5.78
CA GLY A 51 -17.81 -4.26 5.35
C GLY A 51 -16.88 -4.27 4.15
N PRO A 52 -17.26 -3.59 3.05
CA PRO A 52 -16.32 -3.27 1.99
C PRO A 52 -15.40 -2.12 2.40
N ALA A 53 -14.14 -2.21 1.99
CA ALA A 53 -13.18 -1.11 2.03
C ALA A 53 -12.66 -0.84 0.62
N GLU A 54 -12.83 0.40 0.16
CA GLU A 54 -12.24 0.92 -1.06
C GLU A 54 -10.96 1.67 -0.68
N ILE A 55 -9.86 1.32 -1.31
CA ILE A 55 -8.54 1.84 -0.94
C ILE A 55 -7.81 2.26 -2.21
N THR A 56 -7.16 3.41 -2.18
CA THR A 56 -6.31 3.89 -3.28
C THR A 56 -4.95 4.32 -2.76
N TYR A 57 -3.91 4.09 -3.55
CA TYR A 57 -2.56 4.52 -3.26
C TYR A 57 -1.99 5.32 -4.45
N ASP A 58 -1.59 6.56 -4.19
CA ASP A 58 -0.91 7.41 -5.16
C ASP A 58 0.61 7.23 -5.03
N THR A 59 1.26 6.76 -6.10
CA THR A 59 2.68 6.43 -6.10
C THR A 59 3.59 7.64 -6.06
N ALA A 60 3.12 8.80 -6.54
CA ALA A 60 3.93 10.03 -6.57
C ALA A 60 3.95 10.71 -5.19
N THR A 61 2.78 10.80 -4.53
CA THR A 61 2.62 11.45 -3.23
C THR A 61 2.78 10.48 -2.06
N LYS A 62 2.83 9.16 -2.33
CA LYS A 62 2.83 8.07 -1.35
C LYS A 62 1.61 8.08 -0.43
N LYS A 63 0.52 8.65 -0.91
CA LYS A 63 -0.71 8.83 -0.14
C LYS A 63 -1.63 7.64 -0.32
N LEU A 64 -1.93 6.97 0.81
CA LEU A 64 -3.00 5.99 0.93
C LEU A 64 -4.29 6.73 1.31
N MET A 65 -5.40 6.41 0.66
CA MET A 65 -6.73 6.90 1.01
C MET A 65 -7.68 5.72 1.11
N TRP A 66 -8.66 5.79 2.00
CA TRP A 66 -9.64 4.74 2.20
C TRP A 66 -11.03 5.27 2.52
N THR A 67 -12.02 4.46 2.15
CA THR A 67 -13.39 4.53 2.62
C THR A 67 -13.80 3.13 3.09
N VAL A 68 -14.11 2.98 4.36
CA VAL A 68 -14.54 1.71 4.98
C VAL A 68 -15.99 1.83 5.39
N THR A 69 -16.84 1.01 4.79
CA THR A 69 -18.25 0.93 5.14
C THR A 69 -18.51 -0.40 5.82
N PHE A 70 -19.23 -0.43 6.94
CA PHE A 70 -19.56 -1.66 7.64
C PHE A 70 -20.95 -1.60 8.26
N SER A 71 -21.52 -2.78 8.47
CA SER A 71 -22.81 -2.98 9.10
C SER A 71 -22.87 -4.34 9.80
N GLY A 72 -23.90 -4.54 10.65
CA GLY A 72 -24.17 -5.82 11.28
C GLY A 72 -23.17 -6.24 12.36
N LEU A 73 -22.34 -5.31 12.88
CA LEU A 73 -21.44 -5.58 13.99
C LEU A 73 -22.23 -5.93 15.27
N SER A 74 -21.61 -6.65 16.20
CA SER A 74 -22.19 -7.03 17.48
C SER A 74 -22.43 -5.85 18.44
N GLY A 75 -21.85 -4.69 18.13
CA GLY A 75 -21.95 -3.45 18.87
C GLY A 75 -21.24 -2.32 18.13
N PRO A 76 -21.13 -1.12 18.71
CA PRO A 76 -20.39 -0.03 18.13
C PRO A 76 -18.93 -0.44 17.84
N ALA A 77 -18.39 0.00 16.73
CA ALA A 77 -16.96 -0.13 16.47
C ALA A 77 -16.17 0.66 17.51
N THR A 78 -15.09 0.10 18.02
CA THR A 78 -14.22 0.73 19.02
C THR A 78 -12.88 1.14 18.45
N ALA A 79 -12.42 0.49 17.36
CA ALA A 79 -11.20 0.81 16.64
C ALA A 79 -11.22 0.19 15.25
N ALA A 80 -10.39 0.69 14.36
CA ALA A 80 -10.07 0.09 13.08
C ALA A 80 -8.60 0.36 12.74
N HIS A 81 -7.95 -0.60 12.07
CA HIS A 81 -6.52 -0.49 11.76
C HIS A 81 -6.19 -1.21 10.46
N PHE A 82 -5.14 -0.72 9.76
CA PHE A 82 -4.37 -1.53 8.86
C PHE A 82 -3.23 -2.20 9.62
N HIS A 83 -2.96 -3.45 9.29
CA HIS A 83 -1.94 -4.30 9.87
C HIS A 83 -1.03 -4.88 8.79
N GLY A 84 0.22 -5.16 9.14
CA GLY A 84 1.19 -5.78 8.25
C GLY A 84 2.62 -5.78 8.82
N PRO A 85 3.56 -6.46 8.12
CA PRO A 85 3.31 -7.40 7.02
C PRO A 85 2.81 -8.77 7.51
N ALA A 86 1.81 -9.31 6.86
CA ALA A 86 1.31 -10.66 7.11
C ALA A 86 0.67 -11.27 5.86
N GLU A 87 0.94 -12.54 5.65
CA GLU A 87 0.20 -13.36 4.69
C GLU A 87 -1.25 -13.56 5.15
N GLN A 88 -2.14 -13.91 4.23
CA GLN A 88 -3.53 -14.25 4.58
C GLN A 88 -3.57 -15.34 5.67
N GLY A 89 -4.42 -15.15 6.67
CA GLY A 89 -4.54 -16.07 7.80
C GLY A 89 -3.43 -15.94 8.86
N LYS A 90 -2.55 -14.95 8.74
CA LYS A 90 -1.54 -14.61 9.75
C LYS A 90 -1.84 -13.24 10.35
N SER A 91 -1.36 -13.00 11.56
CA SER A 91 -1.51 -11.73 12.27
C SER A 91 -0.21 -10.94 12.31
N ALA A 92 -0.32 -9.63 12.28
CA ALA A 92 0.77 -8.68 12.41
C ALA A 92 0.36 -7.47 13.24
N GLY A 93 1.32 -6.62 13.61
CA GLY A 93 1.09 -5.36 14.31
C GLY A 93 0.38 -4.31 13.45
N VAL A 94 -0.10 -3.26 14.12
CA VAL A 94 -0.69 -2.09 13.46
C VAL A 94 0.38 -1.34 12.67
N VAL A 95 0.09 -1.03 11.41
CA VAL A 95 0.95 -0.19 10.55
C VAL A 95 0.35 1.19 10.29
N VAL A 96 -0.98 1.28 10.20
CA VAL A 96 -1.70 2.55 10.07
C VAL A 96 -2.95 2.50 10.95
N PRO A 97 -3.04 3.32 11.99
CA PRO A 97 -4.27 3.49 12.74
C PRO A 97 -5.29 4.26 11.89
N ILE A 98 -6.56 3.84 11.95
CA ILE A 98 -7.66 4.49 11.25
C ILE A 98 -8.40 5.36 12.26
N ALA A 99 -8.42 6.68 12.05
CA ALA A 99 -9.21 7.59 12.85
C ALA A 99 -10.69 7.48 12.48
N GLY A 100 -11.55 7.48 13.49
CA GLY A 100 -13.00 7.34 13.30
C GLY A 100 -13.47 5.90 13.46
N ILE A 101 -14.69 5.76 13.96
CA ILE A 101 -15.34 4.48 14.29
C ILE A 101 -16.79 4.44 13.81
N THR A 102 -17.25 5.46 13.09
CA THR A 102 -18.61 5.55 12.54
C THR A 102 -18.57 5.31 11.04
N SER A 103 -19.33 4.31 10.58
CA SER A 103 -19.43 3.97 9.15
C SER A 103 -20.23 5.03 8.38
N PRO A 104 -19.76 5.49 7.19
CA PRO A 104 -18.47 5.18 6.59
C PRO A 104 -17.29 5.87 7.28
N ILE A 105 -16.15 5.19 7.38
CA ILE A 105 -14.90 5.79 7.85
C ILE A 105 -14.09 6.19 6.63
N GLU A 106 -13.73 7.46 6.54
CA GLU A 106 -12.84 7.98 5.50
C GLU A 106 -11.54 8.47 6.12
N GLY A 107 -10.43 8.29 5.42
CA GLY A 107 -9.15 8.74 5.91
C GLY A 107 -8.02 8.61 4.92
N SER A 108 -6.85 9.06 5.34
CA SER A 108 -5.63 8.96 4.55
C SER A 108 -4.38 8.90 5.43
N ALA A 109 -3.31 8.34 4.87
CA ALA A 109 -1.98 8.34 5.47
C ALA A 109 -0.92 8.42 4.39
N THR A 110 0.26 8.95 4.73
CA THR A 110 1.43 8.88 3.86
C THR A 110 2.25 7.66 4.26
N LEU A 111 2.52 6.78 3.29
CA LEU A 111 3.28 5.56 3.52
C LEU A 111 4.79 5.79 3.38
N THR A 112 5.58 5.01 4.11
CA THR A 112 7.00 4.84 3.82
C THR A 112 7.17 3.95 2.59
N ASP A 113 8.36 3.92 2.00
CA ASP A 113 8.66 3.04 0.86
C ASP A 113 8.50 1.56 1.23
N ALA A 114 8.90 1.18 2.45
CA ALA A 114 8.73 -0.17 2.96
C ALA A 114 7.24 -0.55 3.10
N GLN A 115 6.42 0.33 3.66
CA GLN A 115 4.97 0.13 3.79
C GLN A 115 4.28 0.01 2.43
N ALA A 116 4.67 0.85 1.46
CA ALA A 116 4.15 0.77 0.09
C ALA A 116 4.51 -0.55 -0.59
N ALA A 117 5.73 -1.06 -0.38
CA ALA A 117 6.17 -2.35 -0.91
C ALA A 117 5.39 -3.53 -0.28
N GLU A 118 5.14 -3.49 1.03
CA GLU A 118 4.33 -4.49 1.73
C GLU A 118 2.88 -4.51 1.25
N LEU A 119 2.28 -3.33 1.07
CA LEU A 119 0.94 -3.17 0.51
C LEU A 119 0.86 -3.74 -0.92
N ALA A 120 1.82 -3.39 -1.77
CA ALA A 120 1.90 -3.89 -3.15
C ALA A 120 2.11 -5.40 -3.22
N ALA A 121 2.80 -5.99 -2.23
CA ALA A 121 2.99 -7.43 -2.09
C ALA A 121 1.75 -8.18 -1.54
N GLY A 122 0.66 -7.48 -1.22
CA GLY A 122 -0.56 -8.08 -0.66
C GLY A 122 -0.42 -8.53 0.79
N LYS A 123 0.53 -7.94 1.53
CA LYS A 123 0.84 -8.33 2.91
C LYS A 123 0.18 -7.46 3.98
N TRP A 124 -0.84 -6.71 3.60
CA TRP A 124 -1.60 -5.93 4.55
C TRP A 124 -3.02 -6.48 4.69
N TYR A 125 -3.58 -6.35 5.89
CA TYR A 125 -5.00 -6.56 6.15
C TYR A 125 -5.59 -5.38 6.93
N ILE A 126 -6.90 -5.25 6.85
CA ILE A 126 -7.67 -4.26 7.60
C ILE A 126 -8.65 -5.00 8.51
N ASN A 127 -8.87 -4.50 9.72
CA ASN A 127 -9.92 -5.00 10.60
C ASN A 127 -10.64 -3.89 11.36
N VAL A 128 -11.82 -4.24 11.86
CA VAL A 128 -12.66 -3.40 12.71
C VAL A 128 -12.94 -4.16 14.01
N HIS A 129 -12.78 -3.47 15.13
CA HIS A 129 -12.92 -4.01 16.48
C HIS A 129 -14.22 -3.55 17.12
N THR A 130 -14.73 -4.35 18.05
CA THR A 130 -15.85 -4.02 18.94
C THR A 130 -15.51 -4.40 20.39
N ASP A 131 -16.33 -4.00 21.34
CA ASP A 131 -16.13 -4.41 22.75
C ASP A 131 -16.23 -5.92 22.95
N ALA A 132 -17.10 -6.59 22.18
CA ALA A 132 -17.23 -8.04 22.22
C ALA A 132 -16.05 -8.76 21.55
N ASN A 133 -15.40 -8.12 20.60
CA ASN A 133 -14.30 -8.67 19.81
C ASN A 133 -13.13 -7.69 19.78
N LYS A 134 -12.43 -7.56 20.90
CA LYS A 134 -11.32 -6.61 21.06
C LYS A 134 -10.11 -6.90 20.17
N GLY A 135 -9.95 -8.15 19.74
CA GLY A 135 -8.93 -8.56 18.78
C GLY A 135 -9.29 -8.28 17.32
N GLY A 136 -10.52 -7.91 17.05
CA GLY A 136 -11.12 -7.69 15.74
C GLY A 136 -12.39 -8.50 15.56
N GLU A 137 -13.43 -7.91 14.97
CA GLU A 137 -14.70 -8.59 14.68
C GLU A 137 -14.81 -8.96 13.22
N ILE A 138 -14.39 -8.08 12.32
CA ILE A 138 -14.36 -8.31 10.88
C ILE A 138 -13.01 -7.90 10.31
N ARG A 139 -12.52 -8.69 9.37
CA ARG A 139 -11.20 -8.53 8.77
C ARG A 139 -11.21 -8.91 7.30
N SER A 140 -10.30 -8.34 6.51
CA SER A 140 -9.95 -8.82 5.18
C SER A 140 -8.53 -8.47 4.81
N GLN A 141 -7.90 -9.33 4.00
CA GLN A 141 -6.67 -8.98 3.31
C GLN A 141 -6.93 -7.86 2.30
N VAL A 142 -6.01 -6.92 2.20
CA VAL A 142 -6.06 -5.83 1.20
C VAL A 142 -5.49 -6.36 -0.11
N VAL A 143 -6.29 -6.38 -1.16
CA VAL A 143 -5.91 -6.94 -2.45
C VAL A 143 -6.01 -5.91 -3.56
N LYS A 144 -5.06 -5.94 -4.48
CA LYS A 144 -5.04 -5.07 -5.65
C LYS A 144 -6.19 -5.44 -6.59
N LYS A 145 -6.91 -4.42 -7.10
CA LYS A 145 -7.95 -4.57 -8.13
C LYS A 145 -7.35 -4.82 -9.50
#